data_0f1c09bb1259cc8c3fd8551c95de6212
#
_entry.id   0f1c09bb1259cc8c3fd8551c95de6212
#
_cell.length_a   1.000
_cell.length_b   1.000
_cell.length_c   1.000
_cell.angle_alpha   90.00
_cell.angle_beta   90.00
_cell.angle_gamma   90.00
#
_symmetry.space_group_name_H-M   'P 1'
#
loop_
_entity.id
_entity.type
_entity.pdbx_description
1 polymer ?
#
loop_
_entity_poly.entity_id
_entity_poly.type
_entity_poly.pdbx_seq_one_letter_code
_entity_poly.pdbx_strand_id
1 'polypeptide(L)'
;MKCSITTPSGELFQSECEFVLVHRPEGEFAMMEDHIPIISTVSKGFIKVRSNQTETFIALVGGVVEMKDNSVTIIAQSAATASSKEQAEEQLTTLQNTMEEENRRMNKEFAINEVELARSIKKAKGGEFS
;
A
#
# COMPACT_ATOMS: atom_id res chain seq x y z
N MET A 1 5.83 -21.15 -4.46
CA MET A 1 6.17 -19.78 -4.90
C MET A 1 6.52 -18.91 -3.72
N LYS A 2 7.27 -17.86 -3.94
CA LYS A 2 7.64 -16.93 -2.89
C LYS A 2 6.68 -15.77 -2.81
N CYS A 3 6.39 -15.31 -1.60
CA CYS A 3 5.62 -14.11 -1.37
C CYS A 3 6.40 -13.17 -0.44
N SER A 4 6.57 -11.92 -0.84
CA SER A 4 7.23 -10.92 -0.01
C SER A 4 6.42 -9.63 -0.02
N ILE A 5 6.38 -8.97 1.14
CA ILE A 5 5.69 -7.70 1.32
C ILE A 5 6.68 -6.72 1.94
N THR A 6 6.89 -5.60 1.27
CA THR A 6 7.82 -4.56 1.70
C THR A 6 7.08 -3.23 1.88
N THR A 7 7.42 -2.52 2.95
CA THR A 7 6.93 -1.17 3.22
C THR A 7 8.13 -0.23 3.31
N PRO A 8 7.91 1.09 3.37
CA PRO A 8 9.04 2.02 3.59
C PRO A 8 9.82 1.75 4.87
N SER A 9 9.22 1.07 5.84
CA SER A 9 9.92 0.69 7.08
C SER A 9 10.77 -0.56 6.91
N GLY A 10 10.71 -1.23 5.77
CA GLY A 10 11.46 -2.45 5.49
C GLY A 10 10.56 -3.62 5.13
N GLU A 11 11.14 -4.81 5.09
CA GLU A 11 10.42 -6.04 4.78
C GLU A 11 9.51 -6.42 5.95
N LEU A 12 8.22 -6.53 5.70
CA LEU A 12 7.24 -6.91 6.71
C LEU A 12 7.02 -8.41 6.77
N PHE A 13 7.05 -9.08 5.62
CA PHE A 13 6.67 -10.48 5.52
C PHE A 13 7.41 -11.12 4.34
N GLN A 14 7.90 -12.34 4.54
CA GLN A 14 8.45 -13.17 3.48
C GLN A 14 8.16 -14.62 3.80
N SER A 15 7.63 -15.38 2.84
CA SER A 15 7.29 -16.78 3.03
C SER A 15 7.21 -17.51 1.70
N GLU A 16 7.43 -18.82 1.74
CA GLU A 16 7.00 -19.71 0.68
C GLU A 16 5.50 -19.88 0.83
N CYS A 17 4.78 -19.93 -0.28
CA CYS A 17 3.32 -20.03 -0.25
C CYS A 17 2.81 -20.82 -1.45
N GLU A 18 1.59 -21.32 -1.31
CA GLU A 18 0.90 -22.08 -2.35
C GLU A 18 -0.14 -21.23 -3.05
N PHE A 19 -0.64 -20.19 -2.36
CA PHE A 19 -1.78 -19.43 -2.79
C PHE A 19 -1.74 -18.04 -2.17
N VAL A 20 -1.99 -17.02 -3.00
CA VAL A 20 -2.10 -15.63 -2.54
C VAL A 20 -3.39 -15.07 -3.10
N LEU A 21 -4.30 -14.67 -2.23
CA LEU A 21 -5.54 -13.99 -2.60
C LEU A 21 -5.40 -12.51 -2.30
N VAL A 22 -5.76 -11.69 -3.27
CA VAL A 22 -5.80 -10.23 -3.10
C VAL A 22 -7.24 -9.77 -3.10
N HIS A 23 -7.69 -9.22 -1.98
CA HIS A 23 -9.04 -8.67 -1.83
C HIS A 23 -8.96 -7.14 -1.84
N ARG A 24 -9.74 -6.53 -2.72
CA ARG A 24 -9.81 -5.08 -2.87
C ARG A 24 -11.24 -4.68 -3.27
N PRO A 25 -11.63 -3.40 -3.13
CA PRO A 25 -12.99 -2.97 -3.49
C PRO A 25 -13.37 -3.28 -4.94
N GLU A 26 -12.41 -3.25 -5.85
CA GLU A 26 -12.65 -3.54 -7.27
C GLU A 26 -12.88 -5.02 -7.56
N GLY A 27 -12.57 -5.89 -6.62
CA GLY A 27 -12.74 -7.34 -6.76
C GLY A 27 -11.55 -8.10 -6.23
N GLU A 28 -11.71 -9.42 -6.18
CA GLU A 28 -10.68 -10.34 -5.71
C GLU A 28 -10.01 -11.02 -6.88
N PHE A 29 -8.73 -11.32 -6.73
CA PHE A 29 -8.03 -12.22 -7.62
C PHE A 29 -7.03 -13.05 -6.83
N ALA A 30 -6.71 -14.23 -7.36
CA ALA A 30 -5.81 -15.16 -6.69
C ALA A 30 -4.63 -15.50 -7.59
N MET A 31 -3.49 -15.75 -6.98
CA MET A 31 -2.28 -16.17 -7.66
C MET A 31 -1.82 -17.50 -7.08
N MET A 32 -1.52 -18.42 -7.98
CA MET A 32 -0.99 -19.74 -7.64
C MET A 32 0.27 -19.97 -8.49
N GLU A 33 0.96 -21.03 -8.17
CA GLU A 33 2.15 -21.42 -8.95
C GLU A 33 1.82 -21.51 -10.44
N ASP A 34 2.74 -21.09 -11.28
CA ASP A 34 2.61 -21.06 -12.75
C ASP A 34 1.52 -20.12 -13.27
N HIS A 35 1.02 -19.21 -12.44
CA HIS A 35 0.13 -18.16 -12.92
C HIS A 35 0.87 -17.23 -13.89
N ILE A 36 0.14 -16.72 -14.90
CA ILE A 36 0.72 -15.76 -15.83
C ILE A 36 1.16 -14.49 -15.08
N PRO A 37 2.21 -13.81 -15.55
CA PRO A 37 2.65 -12.58 -14.91
C PRO A 37 1.53 -11.54 -14.83
N ILE A 38 1.45 -10.86 -13.68
CA ILE A 38 0.44 -9.84 -13.46
C ILE A 38 1.02 -8.71 -12.62
N ILE A 39 0.62 -7.49 -12.90
CA ILE A 39 0.89 -6.31 -12.09
C ILE A 39 -0.45 -5.64 -11.81
N SER A 40 -0.74 -5.37 -10.55
CA SER A 40 -2.00 -4.74 -10.17
C SER A 40 -1.77 -3.77 -9.01
N THR A 41 -2.56 -2.70 -8.98
CA THR A 41 -2.54 -1.75 -7.88
C THR A 41 -3.61 -2.13 -6.86
N VAL A 42 -3.32 -1.85 -5.59
CA VAL A 42 -4.26 -2.05 -4.48
C VAL A 42 -4.29 -0.77 -3.67
N SER A 43 -5.35 0.04 -3.85
CA SER A 43 -5.49 1.27 -3.08
C SER A 43 -5.73 0.97 -1.61
N LYS A 44 -6.53 -0.04 -1.34
CA LYS A 44 -6.77 -0.58 -0.01
C LYS A 44 -7.27 -2.01 -0.13
N GLY A 45 -6.97 -2.84 0.85
CA GLY A 45 -7.45 -4.22 0.84
C GLY A 45 -6.68 -5.09 1.81
N PHE A 46 -6.90 -6.38 1.69
CA PHE A 46 -6.09 -7.34 2.43
C PHE A 46 -5.64 -8.46 1.51
N ILE A 47 -4.58 -9.12 1.94
CA ILE A 47 -4.00 -10.26 1.25
C ILE A 47 -4.07 -11.45 2.16
N LYS A 48 -4.48 -12.59 1.59
CA LYS A 48 -4.49 -13.86 2.29
C LYS A 48 -3.42 -14.74 1.67
N VAL A 49 -2.45 -15.14 2.47
CA VAL A 49 -1.36 -16.01 2.05
C VAL A 49 -1.53 -17.37 2.70
N ARG A 50 -1.59 -18.41 1.91
CA ARG A 50 -1.67 -19.79 2.41
C ARG A 50 -0.33 -20.47 2.23
N SER A 51 0.18 -21.03 3.31
CA SER A 51 1.43 -21.78 3.34
C SER A 51 1.28 -22.95 4.32
N ASN A 52 1.42 -24.19 3.84
CA ASN A 52 1.34 -25.39 4.67
C ASN A 52 0.13 -25.41 5.62
N GLN A 53 -1.06 -25.17 5.09
CA GLN A 53 -2.32 -25.15 5.84
C GLN A 53 -2.45 -23.97 6.82
N THR A 54 -1.48 -23.08 6.84
CA THR A 54 -1.52 -21.86 7.64
C THR A 54 -1.95 -20.69 6.74
N GLU A 55 -2.89 -19.92 7.21
CA GLU A 55 -3.34 -18.72 6.51
C GLU A 55 -2.90 -17.48 7.27
N THR A 56 -2.25 -16.57 6.57
CA THR A 56 -1.85 -15.28 7.11
C THR A 56 -2.58 -14.18 6.37
N PHE A 57 -3.15 -13.25 7.10
CA PHE A 57 -3.85 -12.10 6.51
C PHE A 57 -3.00 -10.85 6.73
N ILE A 58 -2.93 -10.02 5.71
CA ILE A 58 -2.17 -8.79 5.76
C ILE A 58 -3.03 -7.67 5.18
N ALA A 59 -3.35 -6.69 6.01
CA ALA A 59 -4.04 -5.48 5.57
C ALA A 59 -3.01 -4.54 4.95
N LEU A 60 -3.37 -3.88 3.85
CA LEU A 60 -2.46 -2.94 3.19
C LEU A 60 -3.21 -1.77 2.58
N VAL A 61 -2.51 -0.65 2.47
CA VAL A 61 -3.00 0.58 1.85
C VAL A 61 -1.91 1.11 0.93
N GLY A 62 -2.30 1.46 -0.29
CA GLY A 62 -1.39 2.08 -1.24
C GLY A 62 -0.31 1.13 -1.74
N GLY A 63 -0.69 0.04 -2.38
CA GLY A 63 0.26 -0.98 -2.79
C GLY A 63 0.22 -1.34 -4.26
N VAL A 64 1.25 -2.06 -4.67
CA VAL A 64 1.37 -2.68 -5.98
C VAL A 64 1.71 -4.14 -5.76
N VAL A 65 1.00 -5.01 -6.46
CA VAL A 65 1.22 -6.45 -6.44
C VAL A 65 1.78 -6.87 -7.79
N GLU A 66 2.90 -7.56 -7.79
CA GLU A 66 3.50 -8.09 -8.99
C GLU A 66 3.74 -9.58 -8.82
N MET A 67 3.31 -10.38 -9.81
CA MET A 67 3.66 -11.78 -9.90
C MET A 67 4.50 -12.00 -11.14
N LYS A 68 5.65 -12.63 -10.96
CA LYS A 68 6.57 -12.95 -12.04
C LYS A 68 7.49 -14.09 -11.58
N ASP A 69 7.70 -15.09 -12.45
CA ASP A 69 8.62 -16.20 -12.19
C ASP A 69 8.36 -16.90 -10.85
N ASN A 70 7.09 -17.21 -10.57
CA ASN A 70 6.65 -17.85 -9.34
C ASN A 70 7.04 -17.07 -8.08
N SER A 71 7.11 -15.75 -8.20
CA SER A 71 7.35 -14.86 -7.06
C SER A 71 6.28 -13.78 -7.02
N VAL A 72 5.67 -13.58 -5.86
CA VAL A 72 4.72 -12.50 -5.62
C VAL A 72 5.42 -11.45 -4.78
N THR A 73 5.57 -10.26 -5.34
CA THR A 73 6.19 -9.13 -4.66
C THR A 73 5.13 -8.06 -4.45
N ILE A 74 4.99 -7.64 -3.22
CA ILE A 74 4.03 -6.62 -2.84
C ILE A 74 4.78 -5.48 -2.19
N ILE A 75 4.57 -4.28 -2.70
CA ILE A 75 5.13 -3.05 -2.13
C ILE A 75 3.96 -2.21 -1.69
N ALA A 76 3.91 -1.86 -0.42
CA ALA A 76 2.79 -1.11 0.14
C ALA A 76 3.31 0.09 0.95
N GLN A 77 2.55 1.17 0.94
CA GLN A 77 2.88 2.34 1.76
C GLN A 77 2.69 2.01 3.24
N SER A 78 1.66 1.25 3.56
CA SER A 78 1.39 0.80 4.92
C SER A 78 0.75 -0.58 4.89
N ALA A 79 1.16 -1.43 5.82
CA ALA A 79 0.64 -2.79 5.93
C ALA A 79 0.73 -3.28 7.37
N ALA A 80 -0.16 -4.21 7.74
CA ALA A 80 -0.16 -4.83 9.05
C ALA A 80 -0.62 -6.28 8.94
N THR A 81 0.04 -7.17 9.67
CA THR A 81 -0.35 -8.57 9.71
C THR A 81 -1.55 -8.77 10.64
N ALA A 82 -2.36 -9.78 10.33
CA ALA A 82 -3.54 -10.12 11.10
C ALA A 82 -3.71 -11.64 11.14
N SER A 83 -4.42 -12.14 12.14
CA SER A 83 -4.64 -13.58 12.32
C SER A 83 -5.94 -14.06 11.67
N SER A 84 -6.83 -13.14 11.29
CA SER A 84 -8.11 -13.46 10.69
C SER A 84 -8.54 -12.38 9.70
N LYS A 85 -9.54 -12.71 8.88
CA LYS A 85 -10.12 -11.75 7.95
C LYS A 85 -10.71 -10.56 8.68
N GLU A 86 -11.41 -10.79 9.78
CA GLU A 86 -12.02 -9.74 10.58
C GLU A 86 -10.98 -8.81 11.17
N GLN A 87 -9.89 -9.38 11.68
CA GLN A 87 -8.79 -8.58 12.20
C GLN A 87 -8.09 -7.78 11.09
N ALA A 88 -7.98 -8.37 9.90
CA ALA A 88 -7.42 -7.66 8.75
C ALA A 88 -8.27 -6.45 8.36
N GLU A 89 -9.59 -6.59 8.39
CA GLU A 89 -10.50 -5.50 8.11
C GLU A 89 -10.40 -4.38 9.16
N GLU A 90 -10.24 -4.74 10.43
CA GLU A 90 -10.01 -3.76 11.50
C GLU A 90 -8.68 -3.03 11.31
N GLN A 91 -7.62 -3.77 11.01
CA GLN A 91 -6.30 -3.19 10.74
C GLN A 91 -6.35 -2.26 9.53
N LEU A 92 -7.09 -2.64 8.49
CA LEU A 92 -7.26 -1.81 7.31
C LEU A 92 -7.88 -0.46 7.65
N THR A 93 -8.93 -0.46 8.46
CA THR A 93 -9.58 0.77 8.92
C THR A 93 -8.58 1.65 9.69
N THR A 94 -7.80 1.05 10.58
CA THR A 94 -6.79 1.76 11.36
C THR A 94 -5.72 2.38 10.45
N LEU A 95 -5.23 1.61 9.47
CA LEU A 95 -4.23 2.09 8.52
C LEU A 95 -4.76 3.25 7.69
N GLN A 96 -5.99 3.16 7.21
CA GLN A 96 -6.62 4.22 6.42
C GLN A 96 -6.76 5.50 7.24
N ASN A 97 -7.23 5.40 8.47
CA ASN A 97 -7.40 6.56 9.35
C ASN A 97 -6.07 7.24 9.63
N THR A 98 -5.03 6.46 9.89
CA THR A 98 -3.68 6.98 10.12
C THR A 98 -3.16 7.70 8.89
N MET A 99 -3.31 7.12 7.72
CA MET A 99 -2.84 7.72 6.47
C MET A 99 -3.62 8.98 6.12
N GLU A 100 -4.93 9.00 6.33
CA GLU A 100 -5.74 10.19 6.10
C GLU A 100 -5.31 11.34 7.01
N GLU A 101 -5.01 11.04 8.26
CA GLU A 101 -4.53 12.03 9.21
C GLU A 101 -3.16 12.57 8.79
N GLU A 102 -2.23 11.70 8.39
CA GLU A 102 -0.93 12.09 7.87
C GLU A 102 -1.05 12.93 6.61
N ASN A 103 -1.88 12.51 5.66
CA ASN A 103 -2.10 13.26 4.43
C ASN A 103 -2.71 14.63 4.70
N ARG A 104 -3.63 14.72 5.63
CA ARG A 104 -4.24 15.98 6.04
C ARG A 104 -3.21 16.93 6.61
N ARG A 105 -2.31 16.42 7.44
CA ARG A 105 -1.22 17.19 8.02
C ARG A 105 -0.25 17.65 6.94
N MET A 106 0.16 16.77 6.05
CA MET A 106 1.06 17.10 4.94
C MET A 106 0.45 18.12 3.99
N ASN A 107 -0.81 17.97 3.64
CA ASN A 107 -1.51 18.93 2.78
C ASN A 107 -1.59 20.30 3.40
N LYS A 108 -1.80 20.38 4.71
CA LYS A 108 -1.84 21.63 5.43
C LYS A 108 -0.47 22.32 5.43
N GLU A 109 0.59 21.58 5.69
CA GLU A 109 1.96 22.10 5.63
C GLU A 109 2.33 22.52 4.21
N PHE A 110 1.94 21.75 3.22
CA PHE A 110 2.20 22.04 1.82
C PHE A 110 1.49 23.32 1.38
N ALA A 111 0.23 23.50 1.79
CA ALA A 111 -0.52 24.71 1.47
C ALA A 111 0.12 25.96 2.07
N ILE A 112 0.64 25.89 3.30
CA ILE A 112 1.35 26.98 3.94
C ILE A 112 2.62 27.31 3.16
N ASN A 113 3.38 26.30 2.77
CA ASN A 113 4.61 26.48 2.01
C ASN A 113 4.35 27.08 0.62
N GLU A 114 3.28 26.68 -0.05
CA GLU A 114 2.89 27.26 -1.33
C GLU A 114 2.56 28.75 -1.21
N VAL A 115 1.85 29.13 -0.17
CA VAL A 115 1.52 30.54 0.07
C VAL A 115 2.78 31.36 0.32
N GLU A 116 3.70 30.86 1.13
CA GLU A 116 4.97 31.53 1.39
C GLU A 116 5.82 31.66 0.14
N LEU A 117 5.89 30.58 -0.66
CA LEU A 117 6.62 30.58 -1.91
C LEU A 117 6.03 31.59 -2.91
N ALA A 118 4.71 31.61 -3.04
CA ALA A 118 4.03 32.56 -3.91
C ALA A 118 4.29 34.00 -3.49
N ARG A 119 4.29 34.31 -2.20
CA ARG A 119 4.63 35.63 -1.67
C ARG A 119 6.08 36.00 -1.99
N SER A 120 6.99 35.05 -1.81
CA SER A 120 8.41 35.27 -2.09
C SER A 120 8.66 35.56 -3.57
N ILE A 121 8.03 34.79 -4.45
CA ILE A 121 8.13 34.99 -5.89
C ILE A 121 7.57 36.37 -6.30
N LYS A 122 6.39 36.70 -5.80
CA LYS A 122 5.73 37.96 -6.12
C LYS A 122 6.55 39.15 -5.62
N LYS A 123 7.15 39.05 -4.45
CA LYS A 123 7.99 40.09 -3.86
C LYS A 123 9.33 40.22 -4.58
N ALA A 124 9.94 39.08 -4.94
CA ALA A 124 11.24 39.06 -5.60
C ALA A 124 11.19 39.60 -7.03
N LYS A 125 10.09 39.35 -7.74
CA LYS A 125 9.94 39.73 -9.14
C LYS A 125 9.32 41.10 -9.33
N GLY A 126 8.84 41.73 -8.27
CA GLY A 126 8.24 43.06 -8.35
C GLY A 126 7.14 43.12 -9.39
N GLY A 127 7.19 43.99 -10.35
CA GLY A 127 6.23 44.10 -11.42
C GLY A 127 6.58 43.33 -12.68
N GLU A 128 7.58 42.47 -12.67
CA GLU A 128 8.01 41.74 -13.86
C GLU A 128 6.95 40.81 -14.43
N PHE A 129 6.08 40.30 -13.57
CA PHE A 129 4.99 39.43 -13.97
C PHE A 129 3.63 40.08 -13.85
N SER A 130 3.62 41.36 -13.73
CA SER A 130 2.35 42.10 -13.70
C SER A 130 1.75 42.21 -15.11
#